data_ceaf86fdd8f8d0474c2a642f2127fd55
#
_entry.id   ceaf86fdd8f8d0474c2a642f2127fd55
#
_cell.length_a   1.000
_cell.length_b   1.000
_cell.length_c   1.000
_cell.angle_alpha   90.00
_cell.angle_beta   90.00
_cell.angle_gamma   90.00
#
_symmetry.space_group_name_H-M   'P 1'
#
loop_
_entity.id
_entity.type
_entity.pdbx_description
1 polymer ?
#
loop_
_entity_poly.entity_id
_entity_poly.type
_entity_poly.pdbx_seq_one_letter_code
_entity_poly.pdbx_strand_id
1 'polypeptide(L)'
;VYPAFGFRFDLVKSGLSVTFSGDTTKSDNLITLAKDTDILVHEAQFSLDDAYYHNRFPPNYLVNSHTSAEQVGEVAAAANAKHVILSHYSPTDLPDSEWLNAIGKNYSGEVTVARDGQVFAL
;
A
#
# COMPACT_ATOMS: atom_id res chain seq x y z
N VAL A 1 13.47 1.59 -8.31
CA VAL A 1 13.75 0.37 -9.09
C VAL A 1 12.94 0.41 -10.38
N TYR A 2 13.58 0.12 -11.49
CA TYR A 2 12.91 0.06 -12.78
C TYR A 2 13.39 -1.18 -13.56
N PRO A 3 12.48 -2.04 -14.06
CA PRO A 3 11.01 -1.95 -13.92
C PRO A 3 10.53 -2.37 -12.52
N ALA A 4 9.41 -1.80 -12.07
CA ALA A 4 8.68 -2.24 -10.89
C ALA A 4 7.48 -3.08 -11.32
N PHE A 5 7.18 -4.17 -10.61
CA PHE A 5 6.09 -5.08 -10.92
C PHE A 5 5.14 -5.23 -9.74
N GLY A 6 3.83 -5.10 -10.00
CA GLY A 6 2.79 -5.61 -9.16
C GLY A 6 2.32 -6.98 -9.64
N PHE A 7 1.72 -7.76 -8.74
CA PHE A 7 1.19 -9.10 -9.05
C PHE A 7 -0.22 -9.23 -8.51
N ARG A 8 -1.10 -9.86 -9.30
CA ARG A 8 -2.44 -10.24 -8.86
C ARG A 8 -2.60 -11.75 -8.99
N PHE A 9 -3.19 -12.34 -7.97
CA PHE A 9 -3.55 -13.75 -7.92
C PHE A 9 -5.05 -13.87 -7.76
N ASP A 10 -5.70 -14.52 -8.71
CA ASP A 10 -7.12 -14.85 -8.65
C ASP A 10 -7.25 -16.34 -8.33
N LEU A 11 -7.87 -16.66 -7.19
CA LEU A 11 -8.01 -18.02 -6.69
C LEU A 11 -9.18 -18.73 -7.37
N VAL A 12 -8.88 -19.68 -8.24
CA VAL A 12 -9.88 -20.34 -9.12
C VAL A 12 -11.06 -20.95 -8.36
N LYS A 13 -10.80 -21.57 -7.18
CA LYS A 13 -11.83 -22.26 -6.40
C LYS A 13 -12.75 -21.34 -5.63
N SER A 14 -12.21 -20.29 -5.02
CA SER A 14 -12.96 -19.37 -4.16
C SER A 14 -13.43 -18.11 -4.87
N GLY A 15 -12.82 -17.79 -6.00
CA GLY A 15 -13.04 -16.51 -6.70
C GLY A 15 -12.43 -15.30 -5.99
N LEU A 16 -11.71 -15.51 -4.89
CA LEU A 16 -11.04 -14.44 -4.15
C LEU A 16 -9.76 -14.01 -4.85
N SER A 17 -9.36 -12.76 -4.63
CA SER A 17 -8.19 -12.18 -5.27
C SER A 17 -7.28 -11.44 -4.29
N VAL A 18 -5.97 -11.56 -4.52
CA VAL A 18 -4.95 -10.84 -3.78
C VAL A 18 -4.05 -10.10 -4.76
N THR A 19 -3.84 -8.82 -4.54
CA THR A 19 -2.94 -7.99 -5.36
C THR A 19 -1.81 -7.45 -4.49
N PHE A 20 -0.58 -7.55 -4.99
CA PHE A 20 0.63 -7.02 -4.35
C PHE A 20 1.15 -5.84 -5.17
N SER A 21 1.44 -4.72 -4.51
CA SER A 21 1.93 -3.52 -5.19
C SER A 21 3.38 -3.66 -5.65
N GLY A 22 4.23 -4.37 -4.87
CA GLY A 22 5.68 -4.14 -4.92
C GLY A 22 6.01 -2.71 -4.50
N ASP A 23 7.27 -2.32 -4.57
CA ASP A 23 7.68 -0.93 -4.32
C ASP A 23 7.31 -0.08 -5.53
N THR A 24 6.51 0.94 -5.33
CA THR A 24 5.96 1.74 -6.41
C THR A 24 5.53 3.13 -5.96
N THR A 25 5.55 4.08 -6.88
CA THR A 25 4.77 5.31 -6.73
C THR A 25 3.30 5.03 -6.96
N LYS A 26 2.40 5.95 -6.58
CA LYS A 26 1.00 5.90 -6.98
C LYS A 26 0.88 5.69 -8.49
N SER A 27 0.21 4.64 -8.93
CA SER A 27 0.21 4.18 -10.31
C SER A 27 -1.19 3.78 -10.79
N ASP A 28 -1.61 4.31 -11.94
CA ASP A 28 -2.86 3.92 -12.60
C ASP A 28 -2.83 2.46 -13.06
N ASN A 29 -1.65 1.94 -13.41
CA ASN A 29 -1.48 0.53 -13.74
C ASN A 29 -1.78 -0.37 -12.55
N LEU A 30 -1.33 0.02 -11.33
CA LEU A 30 -1.64 -0.71 -10.11
C LEU A 30 -3.14 -0.64 -9.79
N ILE A 31 -3.76 0.53 -9.92
CA ILE A 31 -5.21 0.69 -9.72
C ILE A 31 -5.98 -0.24 -10.65
N THR A 32 -5.59 -0.31 -11.92
CA THR A 32 -6.21 -1.22 -12.91
C THR A 32 -6.01 -2.69 -12.53
N LEU A 33 -4.78 -3.08 -12.13
CA LEU A 33 -4.46 -4.45 -11.71
C LEU A 33 -5.25 -4.86 -10.47
N ALA A 34 -5.38 -3.95 -9.50
CA ALA A 34 -6.04 -4.19 -8.22
C ALA A 34 -7.56 -4.02 -8.26
N LYS A 35 -8.15 -3.75 -9.43
CA LYS A 35 -9.59 -3.50 -9.53
C LYS A 35 -10.41 -4.62 -8.90
N ASP A 36 -11.28 -4.23 -7.94
CA ASP A 36 -12.18 -5.11 -7.19
C ASP A 36 -11.46 -6.26 -6.46
N THR A 37 -10.18 -6.07 -6.08
CA THR A 37 -9.43 -7.08 -5.34
C THR A 37 -9.97 -7.25 -3.93
N ASP A 38 -9.99 -8.49 -3.43
CA ASP A 38 -10.38 -8.77 -2.04
C ASP A 38 -9.32 -8.29 -1.06
N ILE A 39 -8.04 -8.51 -1.36
CA ILE A 39 -6.91 -8.02 -0.57
C ILE A 39 -5.93 -7.26 -1.47
N LEU A 40 -5.58 -6.04 -1.06
CA LEU A 40 -4.50 -5.25 -1.61
C LEU A 40 -3.36 -5.18 -0.60
N VAL A 41 -2.29 -5.91 -0.85
CA VAL A 41 -1.04 -5.81 -0.08
C VAL A 41 -0.21 -4.68 -0.69
N HIS A 42 -0.03 -3.60 0.05
CA HIS A 42 0.61 -2.38 -0.46
C HIS A 42 1.78 -1.95 0.41
N GLU A 43 2.87 -1.51 -0.21
CA GLU A 43 3.95 -0.80 0.45
C GLU A 43 3.50 0.59 0.89
N ALA A 44 4.16 1.22 1.85
CA ALA A 44 3.88 2.59 2.19
C ALA A 44 5.04 3.32 2.85
N GLN A 45 5.24 4.58 2.48
CA GLN A 45 5.95 5.54 3.31
C GLN A 45 4.91 6.41 4.02
N PHE A 46 5.12 6.73 5.30
CA PHE A 46 4.16 7.58 6.01
C PHE A 46 4.07 8.97 5.37
N SER A 47 5.21 9.51 4.98
CA SER A 47 5.33 10.76 4.24
C SER A 47 6.29 10.60 3.07
N LEU A 48 6.12 11.38 2.02
CA LEU A 48 7.10 11.51 0.92
C LEU A 48 7.99 12.73 1.08
N ASP A 49 7.86 13.48 2.18
CA ASP A 49 8.74 14.60 2.49
C ASP A 49 10.07 14.09 3.06
N ASP A 50 11.16 14.38 2.38
CA ASP A 50 12.51 14.01 2.82
C ASP A 50 12.85 14.56 4.23
N ALA A 51 12.30 15.72 4.59
CA ALA A 51 12.49 16.33 5.90
C ALA A 51 11.87 15.49 7.03
N TYR A 52 10.78 14.79 6.78
CA TYR A 52 10.16 13.88 7.75
C TYR A 52 11.11 12.76 8.20
N TYR A 53 11.99 12.32 7.30
CA TYR A 53 13.00 11.29 7.55
C TYR A 53 14.39 11.89 7.83
N HIS A 54 14.47 13.17 8.25
CA HIS A 54 15.74 13.85 8.52
C HIS A 54 16.71 13.84 7.34
N ASN A 55 16.19 13.93 6.12
CA ASN A 55 16.96 13.93 4.86
C ASN A 55 17.90 12.70 4.72
N ARG A 56 17.46 11.53 5.17
CA ARG A 56 18.23 10.27 5.07
C ARG A 56 18.35 9.75 3.65
N PHE A 57 17.43 10.16 2.77
CA PHE A 57 17.36 9.69 1.39
C PHE A 57 17.92 10.75 0.43
N PRO A 58 18.38 10.33 -0.76
CA PRO A 58 18.70 11.29 -1.82
C PRO A 58 17.49 12.16 -2.17
N PRO A 59 17.71 13.41 -2.62
CA PRO A 59 16.60 14.29 -3.01
C PRO A 59 15.64 13.63 -3.98
N ASN A 60 14.34 13.74 -3.73
CA ASN A 60 13.25 13.17 -4.53
C ASN A 60 13.22 11.62 -4.60
N TYR A 61 14.02 10.93 -3.79
CA TYR A 61 14.00 9.46 -3.80
C TYR A 61 12.62 8.91 -3.42
N LEU A 62 12.04 9.42 -2.34
CA LEU A 62 10.75 8.95 -1.85
C LEU A 62 9.63 9.19 -2.87
N VAL A 63 9.52 10.40 -3.41
CA VAL A 63 8.48 10.73 -4.40
C VAL A 63 8.62 9.97 -5.72
N ASN A 64 9.81 9.52 -6.05
CA ASN A 64 10.08 8.78 -7.28
C ASN A 64 10.06 7.26 -7.12
N SER A 65 9.92 6.77 -5.88
CA SER A 65 10.07 5.33 -5.60
C SER A 65 8.96 4.72 -4.77
N HIS A 66 8.23 5.54 -4.00
CA HIS A 66 7.28 5.05 -3.00
C HIS A 66 5.92 5.76 -3.05
N THR A 67 4.97 5.19 -2.33
CA THR A 67 3.60 5.69 -2.18
C THR A 67 3.39 6.19 -0.75
N SER A 68 2.81 7.38 -0.55
CA SER A 68 2.48 7.84 0.80
C SER A 68 1.27 7.11 1.38
N ALA A 69 1.13 7.12 2.71
CA ALA A 69 -0.03 6.54 3.38
C ALA A 69 -1.37 7.10 2.84
N GLU A 70 -1.45 8.41 2.60
CA GLU A 70 -2.65 9.02 2.03
C GLU A 70 -2.92 8.53 0.59
N GLN A 71 -1.85 8.40 -0.22
CA GLN A 71 -1.96 7.88 -1.59
C GLN A 71 -2.33 6.40 -1.62
N VAL A 72 -1.92 5.59 -0.63
CA VAL A 72 -2.42 4.21 -0.50
C VAL A 72 -3.94 4.19 -0.38
N GLY A 73 -4.51 5.10 0.42
CA GLY A 73 -5.95 5.27 0.51
C GLY A 73 -6.60 5.63 -0.83
N GLU A 74 -5.98 6.54 -1.60
CA GLU A 74 -6.46 6.92 -2.93
C GLU A 74 -6.43 5.74 -3.91
N VAL A 75 -5.34 4.96 -3.91
CA VAL A 75 -5.21 3.74 -4.75
C VAL A 75 -6.27 2.71 -4.37
N ALA A 76 -6.43 2.43 -3.08
CA ALA A 76 -7.39 1.46 -2.59
C ALA A 76 -8.84 1.83 -2.92
N ALA A 77 -9.19 3.10 -2.77
CA ALA A 77 -10.52 3.62 -3.13
C ALA A 77 -10.77 3.54 -4.65
N ALA A 78 -9.81 3.98 -5.45
CA ALA A 78 -9.93 3.96 -6.91
C ALA A 78 -9.99 2.53 -7.47
N ALA A 79 -9.27 1.59 -6.85
CA ALA A 79 -9.30 0.17 -7.20
C ALA A 79 -10.54 -0.55 -6.64
N ASN A 80 -11.33 0.07 -5.77
CA ASN A 80 -12.41 -0.59 -5.04
C ASN A 80 -11.93 -1.85 -4.31
N ALA A 81 -10.75 -1.79 -3.69
CA ALA A 81 -10.21 -2.88 -2.88
C ALA A 81 -11.03 -3.06 -1.61
N LYS A 82 -11.24 -4.29 -1.16
CA LYS A 82 -12.06 -4.56 0.04
C LYS A 82 -11.26 -4.44 1.34
N HIS A 83 -10.01 -4.89 1.34
CA HIS A 83 -9.12 -4.86 2.49
C HIS A 83 -7.71 -4.48 2.05
N VAL A 84 -7.12 -3.49 2.71
CA VAL A 84 -5.72 -3.09 2.53
C VAL A 84 -4.87 -3.70 3.63
N ILE A 85 -3.81 -4.38 3.26
CA ILE A 85 -2.78 -4.87 4.18
C ILE A 85 -1.49 -4.10 3.88
N LEU A 86 -1.02 -3.30 4.84
CA LEU A 86 0.27 -2.63 4.72
C LEU A 86 1.40 -3.62 4.97
N SER A 87 2.32 -3.68 4.03
CA SER A 87 3.58 -4.41 4.10
C SER A 87 4.71 -3.53 3.58
N HIS A 88 5.96 -3.75 3.99
CA HIS A 88 7.08 -2.90 3.56
C HIS A 88 6.80 -1.40 3.81
N TYR A 89 6.43 -1.08 5.03
CA TYR A 89 6.08 0.29 5.41
C TYR A 89 7.15 0.92 6.33
N SER A 90 7.27 2.23 6.28
CA SER A 90 8.22 3.01 7.08
C SER A 90 7.64 4.37 7.49
N PRO A 91 7.88 4.81 8.74
CA PRO A 91 8.64 4.13 9.80
C PRO A 91 7.83 3.01 10.48
N THR A 92 8.52 2.05 11.08
CA THR A 92 7.87 0.88 11.71
C THR A 92 7.46 1.11 13.16
N ASP A 93 7.87 2.21 13.77
CA ASP A 93 7.64 2.58 15.16
C ASP A 93 6.45 3.52 15.37
N LEU A 94 5.75 3.90 14.29
CA LEU A 94 4.49 4.65 14.39
C LEU A 94 3.37 3.74 14.91
N PRO A 95 2.48 4.29 15.78
CA PRO A 95 1.25 3.60 16.14
C PRO A 95 0.39 3.28 14.91
N ASP A 96 -0.29 2.13 14.92
CA ASP A 96 -1.19 1.75 13.82
C ASP A 96 -2.25 2.81 13.54
N SER A 97 -2.73 3.49 14.59
CA SER A 97 -3.72 4.57 14.47
C SER A 97 -3.30 5.69 13.53
N GLU A 98 -2.01 6.02 13.46
CA GLU A 98 -1.50 7.05 12.54
C GLU A 98 -1.66 6.61 11.08
N TRP A 99 -1.30 5.35 10.79
CA TRP A 99 -1.49 4.75 9.47
C TRP A 99 -2.96 4.68 9.07
N LEU A 100 -3.81 4.19 9.99
CA LEU A 100 -5.25 4.08 9.76
C LEU A 100 -5.88 5.45 9.50
N ASN A 101 -5.50 6.48 10.26
CA ASN A 101 -5.99 7.84 10.07
C ASN A 101 -5.56 8.42 8.71
N ALA A 102 -4.30 8.25 8.32
CA ALA A 102 -3.78 8.78 7.06
C ALA A 102 -4.46 8.12 5.86
N ILE A 103 -4.55 6.79 5.83
CA ILE A 103 -5.22 6.04 4.76
C ILE A 103 -6.71 6.34 4.75
N GLY A 104 -7.33 6.43 5.93
CA GLY A 104 -8.75 6.66 6.12
C GLY A 104 -9.26 8.03 5.61
N LYS A 105 -8.37 8.97 5.30
CA LYS A 105 -8.75 10.22 4.64
C LYS A 105 -9.39 9.99 3.26
N ASN A 106 -8.98 8.93 2.56
CA ASN A 106 -9.38 8.66 1.18
C ASN A 106 -10.02 7.27 0.99
N TYR A 107 -9.98 6.41 2.01
CA TYR A 107 -10.47 5.03 1.91
C TYR A 107 -11.24 4.64 3.17
N SER A 108 -12.43 4.06 2.98
CA SER A 108 -13.33 3.67 4.08
C SER A 108 -13.37 2.17 4.34
N GLY A 109 -12.61 1.37 3.57
CA GLY A 109 -12.55 -0.08 3.74
C GLY A 109 -11.65 -0.51 4.90
N GLU A 110 -11.50 -1.80 5.06
CA GLU A 110 -10.66 -2.38 6.11
C GLU A 110 -9.18 -2.14 5.82
N VAL A 111 -8.41 -1.78 6.86
CA VAL A 111 -6.96 -1.58 6.78
C VAL A 111 -6.29 -2.33 7.93
N THR A 112 -5.25 -3.10 7.62
CA THR A 112 -4.40 -3.76 8.60
C THR A 112 -2.95 -3.35 8.40
N VAL A 113 -2.29 -2.91 9.48
CA VAL A 113 -0.84 -2.69 9.52
C VAL A 113 -0.19 -4.02 9.90
N ALA A 114 0.34 -4.73 8.90
CA ALA A 114 0.84 -6.10 9.11
C ALA A 114 2.13 -6.15 9.93
N ARG A 115 2.34 -7.28 10.58
CA ARG A 115 3.57 -7.62 11.31
C ARG A 115 4.20 -8.88 10.73
N ASP A 116 5.51 -9.00 10.89
CA ASP A 116 6.24 -10.20 10.46
C ASP A 116 5.66 -11.46 11.11
N GLY A 117 5.42 -12.49 10.30
CA GLY A 117 4.83 -13.74 10.75
C GLY A 117 3.31 -13.72 10.92
N GLN A 118 2.63 -12.62 10.69
CA GLN A 118 1.16 -12.56 10.73
C GLN A 118 0.56 -13.36 9.57
N VAL A 119 -0.47 -14.14 9.86
CA VAL A 119 -1.18 -14.98 8.87
C VAL A 119 -2.56 -14.38 8.61
N PHE A 120 -2.91 -14.26 7.36
CA PHE A 120 -4.23 -13.84 6.90
C PHE A 120 -4.91 -15.01 6.20
N ALA A 121 -6.11 -15.36 6.62
CA ALA A 121 -6.95 -16.34 5.95
C ALA A 121 -7.87 -15.64 4.94
N LEU A 122 -7.98 -16.24 3.75
CA LEU A 122 -8.90 -15.81 2.69
C LEU A 122 -10.19 -16.64 2.74
#